data_40a74dd6aaa860adb80a84629db2d6af
#
_entry.id   40a74dd6aaa860adb80a84629db2d6af
#
_cell.length_a   1.000
_cell.length_b   1.000
_cell.length_c   1.000
_cell.angle_alpha   90.00
_cell.angle_beta   90.00
_cell.angle_gamma   90.00
#
_symmetry.space_group_name_H-M   'P 1'
#
loop_
_entity.id
_entity.type
_entity.pdbx_description
1 polymer ?
#
loop_
_entity_poly.entity_id
_entity_poly.type
_entity_poly.pdbx_seq_one_letter_code
_entity_poly.pdbx_strand_id
1 'polypeptide(L)'
;MTPPILHQYTILVDFLGKALGPDYEIVLHDITAEPSRIIAIANGHISGRAIGSPTTNSALQTLAANPYKTNDFLYNYQISTKDGRILRASTMFIKDDDGNPIGLLGINFDDARYRELYTKMLSVIHPDQFLKPPLMPFPAVPASLDGISLQPYTLADDFSMDISTLMEKSFDSVTASISTPMERLNQQEKRDIVQKLQERGMFKLKGGISFVAKRLSCSPATVYRYLGELEN
;
A
#
# COMPACT_ATOMS: atom_id res chain seq x y z
N MET A 1 16.74 15.11 -2.88
CA MET A 1 16.05 16.38 -3.24
C MET A 1 14.80 15.97 -3.98
N THR A 2 13.61 16.50 -3.62
CA THR A 2 12.35 16.15 -4.29
C THR A 2 12.40 16.56 -5.77
N PRO A 3 12.02 15.67 -6.70
CA PRO A 3 12.01 15.97 -8.13
C PRO A 3 11.14 17.19 -8.46
N PRO A 4 11.61 18.13 -9.33
CA PRO A 4 10.89 19.37 -9.63
C PRO A 4 9.46 19.16 -10.15
N ILE A 5 9.22 18.10 -10.90
CA ILE A 5 7.90 17.74 -11.43
C ILE A 5 6.86 17.53 -10.30
N LEU A 6 7.27 17.01 -9.14
CA LEU A 6 6.36 16.77 -8.01
C LEU A 6 5.83 18.08 -7.41
N HIS A 7 6.52 19.22 -7.60
CA HIS A 7 6.02 20.51 -7.13
C HIS A 7 4.70 20.93 -7.79
N GLN A 8 4.50 20.59 -9.06
CA GLN A 8 3.22 20.88 -9.74
C GLN A 8 2.08 20.03 -9.15
N TYR A 9 2.38 18.81 -8.74
CA TYR A 9 1.40 17.94 -8.10
C TYR A 9 1.02 18.40 -6.67
N THR A 10 1.87 19.17 -5.97
CA THR A 10 1.46 19.76 -4.69
C THR A 10 0.32 20.77 -4.87
N ILE A 11 0.33 21.54 -5.95
CA ILE A 11 -0.77 22.46 -6.30
C ILE A 11 -2.03 21.66 -6.64
N LEU A 12 -1.88 20.55 -7.37
CA LEU A 12 -2.99 19.67 -7.72
C LEU A 12 -3.64 19.04 -6.48
N VAL A 13 -2.85 18.68 -5.46
CA VAL A 13 -3.37 18.18 -4.18
C VAL A 13 -4.28 19.21 -3.50
N ASP A 14 -3.83 20.46 -3.39
CA ASP A 14 -4.64 21.55 -2.80
C ASP A 14 -5.91 21.80 -3.61
N PHE A 15 -5.79 21.88 -4.93
CA PHE A 15 -6.92 22.08 -5.84
C PHE A 15 -7.96 20.96 -5.69
N LEU A 16 -7.54 19.70 -5.81
CA LEU A 16 -8.43 18.55 -5.72
C LEU A 16 -9.08 18.43 -4.34
N GLY A 17 -8.33 18.69 -3.26
CA GLY A 17 -8.88 18.67 -1.90
C GLY A 17 -10.01 19.68 -1.69
N LYS A 18 -9.89 20.86 -2.31
CA LYS A 18 -10.94 21.90 -2.28
C LYS A 18 -12.09 21.58 -3.23
N ALA A 19 -11.78 21.12 -4.43
CA ALA A 19 -12.79 20.84 -5.46
C ALA A 19 -13.68 19.65 -5.13
N LEU A 20 -13.11 18.57 -4.55
CA LEU A 20 -13.83 17.34 -4.21
C LEU A 20 -14.48 17.40 -2.83
N GLY A 21 -14.00 18.26 -1.94
CA GLY A 21 -14.56 18.47 -0.61
C GLY A 21 -13.98 17.55 0.46
N PRO A 22 -14.53 17.64 1.71
CA PRO A 22 -13.89 17.11 2.91
C PRO A 22 -13.91 15.58 3.03
N ASP A 23 -14.69 14.89 2.22
CA ASP A 23 -14.77 13.43 2.24
C ASP A 23 -13.69 12.75 1.36
N TYR A 24 -12.85 13.56 0.69
CA TYR A 24 -11.76 13.10 -0.16
C TYR A 24 -10.41 13.51 0.41
N GLU A 25 -9.61 12.56 0.84
CA GLU A 25 -8.20 12.78 1.13
C GLU A 25 -7.39 12.68 -0.16
N ILE A 26 -6.61 13.71 -0.45
CA ILE A 26 -5.67 13.73 -1.57
C ILE A 26 -4.27 13.73 -1.00
N VAL A 27 -3.43 12.78 -1.42
CA VAL A 27 -2.10 12.59 -0.84
C VAL A 27 -1.05 12.42 -1.92
N LEU A 28 0.06 13.13 -1.79
CA LEU A 28 1.21 13.03 -2.68
C LEU A 28 2.42 12.49 -1.91
N HIS A 29 2.94 11.39 -2.39
CA HIS A 29 4.16 10.77 -1.87
C HIS A 29 5.35 11.07 -2.78
N ASP A 30 6.48 11.43 -2.20
CA ASP A 30 7.80 11.39 -2.81
C ASP A 30 8.44 10.03 -2.47
N ILE A 31 8.55 9.16 -3.47
CA ILE A 31 9.14 7.82 -3.30
C ILE A 31 10.63 7.78 -3.66
N THR A 32 11.20 8.90 -4.11
CA THR A 32 12.65 9.04 -4.33
C THR A 32 13.38 9.41 -3.04
N ALA A 33 12.64 9.91 -2.03
CA ALA A 33 13.20 10.22 -0.73
C ALA A 33 13.45 8.94 0.09
N GLU A 34 14.49 8.97 0.93
CA GLU A 34 14.77 7.91 1.89
C GLU A 34 14.68 8.46 3.33
N PRO A 35 13.70 8.03 4.11
CA PRO A 35 12.56 7.20 3.75
C PRO A 35 11.58 7.95 2.83
N SER A 36 10.81 7.19 2.01
CA SER A 36 9.71 7.74 1.21
C SER A 36 8.65 8.35 2.12
N ARG A 37 8.09 9.51 1.70
CA ARG A 37 7.25 10.32 2.59
C ARG A 37 6.19 11.10 1.85
N ILE A 38 5.17 11.52 2.60
CA ILE A 38 4.16 12.47 2.13
C ILE A 38 4.77 13.87 2.03
N ILE A 39 4.62 14.50 0.85
CA ILE A 39 5.08 15.87 0.60
C ILE A 39 3.93 16.87 0.44
N ALA A 40 2.72 16.40 0.15
CA ALA A 40 1.50 17.21 0.21
C ALA A 40 0.30 16.33 0.58
N ILE A 41 -0.64 16.89 1.32
CA ILE A 41 -1.87 16.23 1.71
C ILE A 41 -2.99 17.25 1.92
N ALA A 42 -4.18 16.94 1.40
CA ALA A 42 -5.42 17.63 1.69
C ALA A 42 -6.37 16.68 2.40
N ASN A 43 -7.12 17.19 3.38
CA ASN A 43 -8.08 16.42 4.18
C ASN A 43 -7.45 15.21 4.91
N GLY A 44 -6.21 15.35 5.37
CA GLY A 44 -5.47 14.30 6.09
C GLY A 44 -6.14 13.79 7.37
N HIS A 45 -7.20 14.48 7.86
CA HIS A 45 -8.02 14.02 8.99
C HIS A 45 -8.71 12.67 8.71
N ILE A 46 -8.91 12.31 7.44
CA ILE A 46 -9.54 11.04 7.04
C ILE A 46 -8.66 9.86 7.46
N SER A 47 -7.35 9.93 7.24
CA SER A 47 -6.43 8.85 7.61
C SER A 47 -5.60 9.13 8.86
N GLY A 48 -5.65 10.38 9.38
CA GLY A 48 -4.79 10.84 10.47
C GLY A 48 -3.34 11.08 10.05
N ARG A 49 -3.05 11.19 8.73
CA ARG A 49 -1.71 11.44 8.19
C ARG A 49 -1.44 12.93 8.01
N ALA A 50 -0.16 13.28 7.93
CA ALA A 50 0.32 14.64 7.71
C ALA A 50 1.54 14.64 6.77
N ILE A 51 1.94 15.83 6.33
CA ILE A 51 3.20 16.02 5.60
C ILE A 51 4.36 15.48 6.44
N GLY A 52 5.26 14.73 5.81
CA GLY A 52 6.38 14.05 6.45
C GLY A 52 6.05 12.64 6.95
N SER A 53 4.78 12.24 7.02
CA SER A 53 4.42 10.84 7.33
C SER A 53 5.02 9.89 6.31
N PRO A 54 5.48 8.70 6.72
CA PRO A 54 6.05 7.72 5.79
C PRO A 54 4.99 7.22 4.79
N THR A 55 5.45 6.75 3.65
CA THR A 55 4.59 6.05 2.69
C THR A 55 4.06 4.77 3.32
N THR A 56 2.78 4.48 3.11
CA THR A 56 2.13 3.31 3.71
C THR A 56 2.64 1.99 3.12
N ASN A 57 2.51 0.93 3.90
CA ASN A 57 2.92 -0.41 3.49
C ASN A 57 2.18 -0.90 2.25
N SER A 58 0.88 -0.61 2.14
CA SER A 58 0.08 -0.94 0.96
C SER A 58 0.59 -0.22 -0.29
N ALA A 59 0.94 1.07 -0.19
CA ALA A 59 1.51 1.82 -1.30
C ALA A 59 2.88 1.24 -1.73
N LEU A 60 3.73 0.84 -0.76
CA LEU A 60 5.01 0.19 -1.04
C LEU A 60 4.85 -1.20 -1.64
N GLN A 61 3.89 -2.00 -1.17
CA GLN A 61 3.58 -3.31 -1.75
C GLN A 61 3.03 -3.20 -3.16
N THR A 62 2.15 -2.21 -3.39
CA THR A 62 1.64 -1.90 -4.72
C THR A 62 2.79 -1.55 -5.67
N LEU A 63 3.75 -0.74 -5.25
CA LEU A 63 4.94 -0.43 -6.04
C LEU A 63 5.80 -1.66 -6.31
N ALA A 64 5.98 -2.53 -5.30
CA ALA A 64 6.80 -3.74 -5.41
C ALA A 64 6.26 -4.74 -6.45
N ALA A 65 4.94 -4.80 -6.65
CA ALA A 65 4.30 -5.61 -7.68
C ALA A 65 4.50 -5.06 -9.11
N ASN A 66 5.13 -3.89 -9.25
CA ASN A 66 5.47 -3.21 -10.50
C ASN A 66 4.27 -2.93 -11.45
N PRO A 67 3.05 -2.62 -10.99
CA PRO A 67 1.91 -2.36 -11.86
C PRO A 67 2.10 -1.12 -12.73
N TYR A 68 2.98 -0.20 -12.31
CA TYR A 68 3.33 1.01 -13.06
C TYR A 68 3.98 0.74 -14.43
N LYS A 69 4.51 -0.47 -14.65
CA LYS A 69 5.10 -0.86 -15.94
C LYS A 69 4.05 -0.97 -17.05
N THR A 70 2.83 -1.32 -16.70
CA THR A 70 1.72 -1.53 -17.64
C THR A 70 0.57 -0.55 -17.45
N ASN A 71 0.52 0.15 -16.31
CA ASN A 71 -0.56 1.06 -15.96
C ASN A 71 -0.02 2.40 -15.49
N ASP A 72 -0.75 3.48 -15.77
CA ASP A 72 -0.44 4.81 -15.24
C ASP A 72 -1.14 5.07 -13.91
N PHE A 73 -2.20 4.32 -13.61
CA PHE A 73 -2.96 4.43 -12.37
C PHE A 73 -3.68 3.12 -12.02
N LEU A 74 -4.04 3.01 -10.74
CA LEU A 74 -5.01 2.05 -10.20
C LEU A 74 -6.19 2.83 -9.64
N TYR A 75 -7.41 2.30 -9.72
CA TYR A 75 -8.59 3.01 -9.27
C TYR A 75 -9.61 2.10 -8.60
N ASN A 76 -10.42 2.71 -7.71
CA ASN A 76 -11.56 2.07 -7.05
C ASN A 76 -11.23 0.79 -6.29
N TYR A 77 -10.07 0.72 -5.64
CA TYR A 77 -9.73 -0.37 -4.75
C TYR A 77 -10.00 -0.01 -3.28
N GLN A 78 -10.06 -1.01 -2.43
CA GLN A 78 -10.34 -0.87 -1.01
C GLN A 78 -9.06 -0.73 -0.20
N ILE A 79 -9.03 0.23 0.73
CA ILE A 79 -8.03 0.32 1.79
C ILE A 79 -8.73 0.43 3.14
N SER A 80 -8.03 0.04 4.22
CA SER A 80 -8.52 0.19 5.60
C SER A 80 -7.67 1.20 6.35
N THR A 81 -8.32 2.07 7.12
CA THR A 81 -7.65 2.97 8.06
C THR A 81 -7.29 2.25 9.37
N LYS A 82 -6.48 2.88 10.23
CA LYS A 82 -6.11 2.34 11.55
C LYS A 82 -7.30 2.01 12.45
N ASP A 83 -8.33 2.82 12.35
CA ASP A 83 -9.57 2.67 13.11
C ASP A 83 -10.57 1.71 12.45
N GLY A 84 -10.13 1.00 11.40
CA GLY A 84 -10.92 -0.04 10.73
C GLY A 84 -11.94 0.49 9.72
N ARG A 85 -11.94 1.79 9.41
CA ARG A 85 -12.80 2.33 8.35
C ARG A 85 -12.29 1.86 6.99
N ILE A 86 -13.23 1.60 6.09
CA ILE A 86 -12.94 1.22 4.71
C ILE A 86 -13.07 2.45 3.84
N LEU A 87 -12.02 2.74 3.08
CA LEU A 87 -12.00 3.83 2.11
C LEU A 87 -11.91 3.25 0.69
N ARG A 88 -12.48 3.97 -0.27
CA ARG A 88 -12.27 3.72 -1.69
C ARG A 88 -11.07 4.53 -2.16
N ALA A 89 -10.03 3.85 -2.60
CA ALA A 89 -8.78 4.45 -3.01
C ALA A 89 -8.55 4.38 -4.52
N SER A 90 -7.80 5.35 -5.03
CA SER A 90 -7.23 5.34 -6.37
C SER A 90 -5.84 5.94 -6.30
N THR A 91 -4.89 5.40 -7.06
CA THR A 91 -3.50 5.86 -7.06
C THR A 91 -2.98 6.03 -8.47
N MET A 92 -2.43 7.20 -8.78
CA MET A 92 -1.71 7.48 -10.01
C MET A 92 -0.21 7.37 -9.77
N PHE A 93 0.50 6.74 -10.68
CA PHE A 93 1.95 6.64 -10.68
C PHE A 93 2.54 7.82 -11.44
N ILE A 94 3.30 8.66 -10.73
CA ILE A 94 4.04 9.76 -11.36
C ILE A 94 5.41 9.19 -11.72
N LYS A 95 5.73 9.22 -13.01
CA LYS A 95 6.93 8.61 -13.58
C LYS A 95 7.89 9.68 -14.08
N ASP A 96 9.17 9.35 -14.12
CA ASP A 96 10.18 10.12 -14.83
C ASP A 96 10.14 9.81 -16.34
N ASP A 97 11.04 10.46 -17.10
CA ASP A 97 11.14 10.28 -18.56
C ASP A 97 11.56 8.87 -18.97
N ASP A 98 12.17 8.11 -18.06
CA ASP A 98 12.58 6.71 -18.25
C ASP A 98 11.47 5.71 -17.85
N GLY A 99 10.32 6.23 -17.36
CA GLY A 99 9.18 5.42 -16.93
C GLY A 99 9.29 4.86 -15.50
N ASN A 100 10.29 5.29 -14.73
CA ASN A 100 10.42 4.87 -13.33
C ASN A 100 9.49 5.70 -12.44
N PRO A 101 8.82 5.09 -11.44
CA PRO A 101 7.95 5.82 -10.54
C PRO A 101 8.80 6.70 -9.61
N ILE A 102 8.47 7.99 -9.57
CA ILE A 102 9.10 8.98 -8.69
C ILE A 102 8.15 9.51 -7.62
N GLY A 103 6.84 9.34 -7.83
CA GLY A 103 5.82 9.76 -6.88
C GLY A 103 4.53 8.98 -7.02
N LEU A 104 3.67 9.06 -6.00
CA LEU A 104 2.32 8.52 -6.00
C LEU A 104 1.34 9.62 -5.63
N LEU A 105 0.32 9.83 -6.45
CA LEU A 105 -0.83 10.68 -6.13
C LEU A 105 -2.00 9.77 -5.79
N GLY A 106 -2.40 9.76 -4.52
CA GLY A 106 -3.54 8.99 -4.00
C GLY A 106 -4.78 9.85 -3.81
N ILE A 107 -5.94 9.29 -4.10
CA ILE A 107 -7.27 9.83 -3.79
C ILE A 107 -8.00 8.78 -2.96
N ASN A 108 -8.34 9.12 -1.73
CA ASN A 108 -9.05 8.25 -0.80
C ASN A 108 -10.40 8.88 -0.46
N PHE A 109 -11.48 8.18 -0.77
CA PHE A 109 -12.85 8.63 -0.49
C PHE A 109 -13.40 7.93 0.76
N ASP A 110 -13.81 8.71 1.75
CA ASP A 110 -14.52 8.24 2.95
C ASP A 110 -16.04 8.40 2.74
N ASP A 111 -16.72 7.27 2.61
CA ASP A 111 -18.17 7.25 2.42
C ASP A 111 -18.98 7.16 3.74
N ALA A 112 -18.32 7.29 4.89
CA ALA A 112 -18.96 7.11 6.21
C ALA A 112 -20.21 8.01 6.39
N ARG A 113 -20.11 9.28 5.99
CA ARG A 113 -21.24 10.22 6.07
C ARG A 113 -22.41 9.81 5.18
N TYR A 114 -22.14 9.25 4.02
CA TYR A 114 -23.16 8.77 3.08
C TYR A 114 -23.86 7.52 3.61
N ARG A 115 -23.09 6.62 4.23
CA ARG A 115 -23.65 5.42 4.90
C ARG A 115 -24.54 5.79 6.07
N GLU A 116 -24.12 6.78 6.89
CA GLU A 116 -24.91 7.28 7.99
C GLU A 116 -26.24 7.87 7.50
N LEU A 117 -26.20 8.71 6.46
CA LEU A 117 -27.39 9.28 5.84
C LEU A 117 -28.33 8.20 5.30
N TYR A 118 -27.77 7.23 4.58
CA TYR A 118 -28.52 6.09 4.06
C TYR A 118 -29.20 5.30 5.17
N THR A 119 -28.50 5.03 6.27
CA THR A 119 -29.06 4.34 7.44
C THR A 119 -30.21 5.12 8.06
N LYS A 120 -30.04 6.45 8.20
CA LYS A 120 -31.12 7.34 8.69
C LYS A 120 -32.33 7.33 7.75
N MET A 121 -32.12 7.37 6.44
CA MET A 121 -33.23 7.27 5.47
C MET A 121 -33.96 5.93 5.60
N LEU A 122 -33.24 4.83 5.71
CA LEU A 122 -33.86 3.52 5.91
C LEU A 122 -34.70 3.44 7.19
N SER A 123 -34.24 4.04 8.29
CA SER A 123 -34.96 4.05 9.56
C SER A 123 -36.27 4.84 9.49
N VAL A 124 -36.39 5.82 8.58
CA VAL A 124 -37.64 6.56 8.33
C VAL A 124 -38.60 5.74 7.46
N ILE A 125 -38.07 5.03 6.46
CA ILE A 125 -38.88 4.23 5.52
C ILE A 125 -39.34 2.92 6.20
N HIS A 126 -38.50 2.34 7.06
CA HIS A 126 -38.73 1.08 7.76
C HIS A 126 -38.48 1.26 9.27
N PRO A 127 -39.41 1.83 10.03
CA PRO A 127 -39.18 2.20 11.44
C PRO A 127 -38.96 1.02 12.39
N ASP A 128 -39.42 -0.18 12.04
CA ASP A 128 -39.32 -1.34 12.93
C ASP A 128 -38.52 -2.49 12.33
N GLN A 129 -37.29 -2.70 12.86
CA GLN A 129 -36.52 -3.93 12.79
C GLN A 129 -35.92 -4.40 11.44
N PHE A 130 -36.01 -3.63 10.36
CA PHE A 130 -35.45 -4.04 9.08
C PHE A 130 -33.92 -3.86 8.97
N LEU A 131 -33.32 -3.15 9.93
CA LEU A 131 -31.89 -2.81 9.92
C LEU A 131 -31.05 -3.82 10.72
N LYS A 132 -31.00 -5.09 10.30
CA LYS A 132 -29.90 -5.98 10.73
C LYS A 132 -28.74 -5.85 9.74
N PRO A 133 -27.54 -5.42 10.17
CA PRO A 133 -26.36 -5.46 9.30
C PRO A 133 -26.03 -6.90 8.88
N PRO A 134 -25.59 -7.14 7.65
CA PRO A 134 -25.16 -6.16 6.65
C PRO A 134 -26.17 -6.02 5.51
N LEU A 135 -26.91 -4.93 5.46
CA LEU A 135 -27.94 -4.70 4.41
C LEU A 135 -27.39 -4.26 3.07
N MET A 136 -26.10 -3.99 2.95
CA MET A 136 -25.41 -3.85 1.67
C MET A 136 -24.05 -4.52 1.76
N PRO A 137 -23.86 -5.66 1.10
CA PRO A 137 -22.60 -5.83 0.45
C PRO A 137 -22.51 -4.67 -0.54
N PHE A 138 -21.56 -3.73 -0.37
CA PHE A 138 -21.10 -2.99 -1.54
C PHE A 138 -20.95 -4.03 -2.63
N PRO A 139 -21.45 -3.76 -3.87
CA PRO A 139 -21.15 -4.67 -4.94
C PRO A 139 -19.66 -4.89 -4.89
N ALA A 140 -19.27 -6.14 -4.66
CA ALA A 140 -17.87 -6.50 -4.72
C ALA A 140 -17.39 -5.88 -6.03
N VAL A 141 -16.42 -4.98 -5.95
CA VAL A 141 -15.81 -4.43 -7.16
C VAL A 141 -15.51 -5.66 -8.00
N PRO A 142 -16.01 -5.74 -9.24
CA PRO A 142 -15.84 -6.96 -10.02
C PRO A 142 -14.36 -7.31 -10.00
N ALA A 143 -14.05 -8.55 -9.66
CA ALA A 143 -12.69 -9.04 -9.44
C ALA A 143 -11.83 -9.02 -10.74
N SER A 144 -12.36 -8.46 -11.81
CA SER A 144 -11.68 -8.28 -13.08
C SER A 144 -12.03 -6.93 -13.68
N LEU A 145 -11.09 -6.03 -13.68
CA LEU A 145 -10.98 -4.92 -14.60
C LEU A 145 -9.90 -5.34 -15.60
N ASP A 146 -10.32 -5.69 -16.83
CA ASP A 146 -9.48 -5.87 -18.02
C ASP A 146 -8.13 -6.60 -17.80
N GLY A 147 -8.18 -7.81 -17.22
CA GLY A 147 -6.99 -8.68 -17.12
C GLY A 147 -6.15 -8.50 -15.85
N ILE A 148 -6.47 -7.53 -14.98
CA ILE A 148 -5.86 -7.43 -13.66
C ILE A 148 -6.79 -8.17 -12.69
N SER A 149 -6.40 -9.37 -12.28
CA SER A 149 -7.01 -10.05 -11.14
C SER A 149 -6.73 -9.25 -9.88
N LEU A 150 -7.55 -8.24 -9.62
CA LEU A 150 -7.62 -7.63 -8.31
C LEU A 150 -8.35 -8.65 -7.41
N GLN A 151 -7.62 -9.62 -6.87
CA GLN A 151 -8.04 -10.27 -5.65
C GLN A 151 -8.50 -9.14 -4.71
N PRO A 152 -9.60 -9.28 -3.97
CA PRO A 152 -9.95 -8.29 -2.97
C PRO A 152 -8.78 -8.23 -2.00
N TYR A 153 -7.81 -7.37 -2.32
CA TYR A 153 -6.79 -6.98 -1.37
C TYR A 153 -7.54 -6.20 -0.30
N THR A 154 -7.98 -6.87 0.73
CA THR A 154 -8.14 -6.28 2.03
C THR A 154 -6.71 -5.93 2.48
N LEU A 155 -6.17 -4.89 1.86
CA LEU A 155 -5.00 -4.21 2.38
C LEU A 155 -5.52 -3.52 3.64
N ALA A 156 -5.46 -4.22 4.76
CA ALA A 156 -5.50 -3.55 6.04
C ALA A 156 -4.30 -2.61 6.02
N ASP A 157 -4.53 -1.34 5.68
CA ASP A 157 -3.56 -0.29 5.84
C ASP A 157 -3.37 -0.11 7.34
N ASP A 158 -2.50 -0.94 7.89
CA ASP A 158 -2.03 -0.78 9.25
C ASP A 158 -1.05 0.40 9.26
N PHE A 159 -1.62 1.62 9.30
CA PHE A 159 -0.87 2.89 9.37
C PHE A 159 0.02 2.97 10.61
N SER A 160 -0.06 1.98 11.50
CA SER A 160 0.72 1.91 12.74
C SER A 160 1.97 1.04 12.62
N MET A 161 2.12 0.29 11.52
CA MET A 161 3.29 -0.57 11.38
C MET A 161 4.52 0.23 11.01
N ASP A 162 5.48 0.14 11.88
CA ASP A 162 6.87 0.49 11.59
C ASP A 162 7.43 -0.47 10.52
N ILE A 163 8.46 -0.02 9.79
CA ILE A 163 9.13 -0.81 8.73
C ILE A 163 9.59 -2.18 9.26
N SER A 164 9.98 -2.27 10.53
CA SER A 164 10.43 -3.52 11.17
C SER A 164 9.30 -4.55 11.23
N THR A 165 8.11 -4.13 11.64
CA THR A 165 6.92 -4.99 11.71
C THR A 165 6.47 -5.44 10.32
N LEU A 166 6.61 -4.58 9.30
CA LEU A 166 6.34 -4.96 7.92
C LEU A 166 7.32 -6.05 7.44
N MET A 167 8.61 -5.84 7.71
CA MET A 167 9.63 -6.82 7.36
C MET A 167 9.38 -8.17 8.03
N GLU A 168 8.97 -8.16 9.33
CA GLU A 168 8.62 -9.37 10.07
C GLU A 168 7.43 -10.09 9.43
N LYS A 169 6.31 -9.41 9.23
CA LYS A 169 5.11 -10.01 8.61
C LYS A 169 5.39 -10.55 7.20
N SER A 170 6.15 -9.81 6.39
CA SER A 170 6.53 -10.25 5.05
C SER A 170 7.41 -11.51 5.10
N PHE A 171 8.38 -11.55 6.00
CA PHE A 171 9.24 -12.69 6.21
C PHE A 171 8.45 -13.90 6.70
N ASP A 172 7.64 -13.74 7.74
CA ASP A 172 6.83 -14.81 8.33
C ASP A 172 5.82 -15.38 7.31
N SER A 173 5.22 -14.53 6.47
CA SER A 173 4.33 -14.97 5.39
C SER A 173 5.04 -15.83 4.33
N VAL A 174 6.31 -15.52 4.00
CA VAL A 174 7.10 -16.31 3.05
C VAL A 174 7.55 -17.63 3.67
N THR A 175 7.80 -17.64 4.97
CA THR A 175 8.33 -18.81 5.70
C THR A 175 7.26 -19.65 6.38
N ALA A 176 5.99 -19.24 6.34
CA ALA A 176 4.87 -19.91 7.03
C ALA A 176 4.71 -21.41 6.70
N SER A 177 5.09 -21.83 5.49
CA SER A 177 5.05 -23.24 5.05
C SER A 177 6.31 -24.02 5.37
N ILE A 178 7.34 -23.38 5.96
CA ILE A 178 8.63 -24.00 6.23
C ILE A 178 8.65 -24.49 7.68
N SER A 179 8.69 -25.80 7.87
CA SER A 179 8.77 -26.43 9.21
C SER A 179 10.21 -26.57 9.73
N THR A 180 11.21 -26.38 8.86
CA THR A 180 12.62 -26.49 9.21
C THR A 180 13.10 -25.21 9.91
N PRO A 181 13.85 -25.30 11.04
CA PRO A 181 14.46 -24.12 11.65
C PRO A 181 15.34 -23.36 10.66
N MET A 182 15.29 -22.02 10.66
CA MET A 182 15.98 -21.15 9.70
C MET A 182 17.50 -21.36 9.67
N GLU A 183 18.08 -21.78 10.79
CA GLU A 183 19.52 -22.07 10.93
C GLU A 183 19.94 -23.36 10.19
N ARG A 184 18.99 -24.28 9.99
CA ARG A 184 19.23 -25.58 9.35
C ARG A 184 18.88 -25.63 7.87
N LEU A 185 18.38 -24.51 7.33
CA LEU A 185 18.07 -24.40 5.91
C LEU A 185 19.34 -24.54 5.08
N ASN A 186 19.24 -25.31 4.01
CA ASN A 186 20.34 -25.43 3.05
C ASN A 186 20.41 -24.18 2.15
N GLN A 187 21.45 -24.12 1.32
CA GLN A 187 21.72 -22.94 0.48
C GLN A 187 20.58 -22.66 -0.52
N GLN A 188 19.99 -23.70 -1.11
CA GLN A 188 18.92 -23.57 -2.07
C GLN A 188 17.64 -23.03 -1.41
N GLU A 189 17.26 -23.58 -0.26
CA GLU A 189 16.11 -23.12 0.50
C GLU A 189 16.22 -21.65 0.91
N LYS A 190 17.42 -21.21 1.33
CA LYS A 190 17.69 -19.79 1.64
C LYS A 190 17.58 -18.90 0.41
N ARG A 191 18.05 -19.38 -0.76
CA ARG A 191 17.91 -18.67 -2.03
C ARG A 191 16.44 -18.51 -2.43
N ASP A 192 15.64 -19.56 -2.32
CA ASP A 192 14.22 -19.54 -2.66
C ASP A 192 13.44 -18.55 -1.77
N ILE A 193 13.81 -18.46 -0.48
CA ILE A 193 13.24 -17.46 0.43
C ILE A 193 13.63 -16.05 -0.02
N VAL A 194 14.92 -15.82 -0.33
CA VAL A 194 15.42 -14.52 -0.80
C VAL A 194 14.72 -14.11 -2.09
N GLN A 195 14.52 -15.03 -3.04
CA GLN A 195 13.78 -14.76 -4.26
C GLN A 195 12.35 -14.31 -3.97
N LYS A 196 11.59 -15.05 -3.17
CA LYS A 196 10.22 -14.68 -2.79
C LYS A 196 10.13 -13.34 -2.06
N LEU A 197 11.12 -13.03 -1.23
CA LEU A 197 11.21 -11.74 -0.54
C LEU A 197 11.57 -10.60 -1.50
N GLN A 198 12.38 -10.85 -2.54
CA GLN A 198 12.69 -9.88 -3.60
C GLN A 198 11.43 -9.56 -4.42
N GLU A 199 10.68 -10.57 -4.82
CA GLU A 199 9.40 -10.42 -5.53
C GLU A 199 8.39 -9.57 -4.74
N ARG A 200 8.45 -9.64 -3.40
CA ARG A 200 7.62 -8.84 -2.48
C ARG A 200 8.23 -7.48 -2.10
N GLY A 201 9.36 -7.10 -2.71
CA GLY A 201 9.98 -5.80 -2.51
C GLY A 201 10.70 -5.61 -1.17
N MET A 202 10.98 -6.68 -0.42
CA MET A 202 11.68 -6.64 0.88
C MET A 202 12.98 -5.84 0.82
N PHE A 203 13.76 -5.99 -0.24
CA PHE A 203 15.07 -5.37 -0.37
C PHE A 203 15.05 -3.92 -0.84
N LYS A 204 13.86 -3.39 -1.17
CA LYS A 204 13.63 -1.95 -1.37
C LYS A 204 13.41 -1.21 -0.05
N LEU A 205 13.19 -1.95 1.05
CA LEU A 205 13.03 -1.38 2.38
C LEU A 205 14.40 -1.12 3.00
N LYS A 206 14.56 0.06 3.62
CA LYS A 206 15.79 0.39 4.35
C LYS A 206 16.04 -0.62 5.47
N GLY A 207 17.18 -1.27 5.42
CA GLY A 207 17.55 -2.31 6.39
C GLY A 207 17.08 -3.72 6.01
N GLY A 208 16.34 -3.93 4.91
CA GLY A 208 15.81 -5.23 4.48
C GLY A 208 16.90 -6.30 4.31
N ILE A 209 18.04 -5.96 3.73
CA ILE A 209 19.19 -6.87 3.60
C ILE A 209 19.70 -7.36 4.97
N SER A 210 19.91 -6.43 5.90
CA SER A 210 20.40 -6.76 7.25
C SER A 210 19.38 -7.56 8.05
N PHE A 211 18.09 -7.23 7.90
CA PHE A 211 16.99 -7.95 8.52
C PHE A 211 16.96 -9.41 8.02
N VAL A 212 16.93 -9.63 6.71
CA VAL A 212 16.86 -10.97 6.11
C VAL A 212 18.10 -11.78 6.44
N ALA A 213 19.29 -11.18 6.39
CA ALA A 213 20.54 -11.83 6.77
C ALA A 213 20.50 -12.37 8.22
N LYS A 214 20.02 -11.54 9.15
CA LYS A 214 19.83 -11.92 10.56
C LYS A 214 18.82 -13.06 10.72
N ARG A 215 17.66 -12.99 10.06
CA ARG A 215 16.60 -14.00 10.15
C ARG A 215 17.01 -15.34 9.52
N LEU A 216 17.81 -15.33 8.45
CA LEU A 216 18.32 -16.53 7.78
C LEU A 216 19.65 -17.02 8.38
N SER A 217 20.14 -16.42 9.48
CA SER A 217 21.41 -16.75 10.11
C SER A 217 22.56 -16.81 9.09
N CYS A 218 22.70 -15.73 8.28
CA CYS A 218 23.76 -15.58 7.30
C CYS A 218 24.29 -14.14 7.25
N SER A 219 25.39 -13.92 6.50
CA SER A 219 25.93 -12.56 6.35
C SER A 219 25.13 -11.74 5.32
N PRO A 220 25.11 -10.39 5.43
CA PRO A 220 24.57 -9.52 4.38
C PRO A 220 25.17 -9.78 3.01
N ALA A 221 26.47 -10.06 2.94
CA ALA A 221 27.17 -10.43 1.70
C ALA A 221 26.59 -11.70 1.04
N THR A 222 26.13 -12.66 1.85
CA THR A 222 25.46 -13.86 1.36
C THR A 222 24.12 -13.53 0.70
N VAL A 223 23.34 -12.61 1.30
CA VAL A 223 22.06 -12.14 0.73
C VAL A 223 22.31 -11.42 -0.59
N TYR A 224 23.29 -10.52 -0.66
CA TYR A 224 23.67 -9.85 -1.92
C TYR A 224 24.09 -10.85 -3.00
N ARG A 225 24.84 -11.89 -2.65
CA ARG A 225 25.20 -12.93 -3.61
C ARG A 225 23.96 -13.63 -4.18
N TYR A 226 22.99 -14.00 -3.33
CA TYR A 226 21.76 -14.64 -3.78
C TYR A 226 20.96 -13.72 -4.71
N LEU A 227 20.89 -12.42 -4.39
CA LEU A 227 20.21 -11.43 -5.24
C LEU A 227 20.89 -11.30 -6.61
N GLY A 228 22.23 -11.22 -6.66
CA GLY A 228 22.97 -11.17 -7.92
C GLY A 228 22.86 -12.43 -8.76
N GLU A 229 22.63 -13.60 -8.15
CA GLU A 229 22.37 -14.86 -8.86
C GLU A 229 20.95 -14.95 -9.45
N LEU A 230 20.01 -14.10 -8.98
CA LEU A 230 18.63 -14.03 -9.51
C LEU A 230 18.48 -13.03 -10.67
N GLU A 231 19.46 -12.16 -10.88
CA GLU A 231 19.47 -11.14 -11.94
C GLU A 231 20.17 -11.63 -13.23
N ASN A 232 20.81 -12.81 -13.18
CA ASN A 232 21.42 -13.47 -14.31
C ASN A 232 20.57 -14.65 -14.80
#